data_64b5e81dcc84e21854574166d0c37fe9
#
_entry.id   64b5e81dcc84e21854574166d0c37fe9
#
_cell.length_a   1.000
_cell.length_b   1.000
_cell.length_c   1.000
_cell.angle_alpha   90.00
_cell.angle_beta   90.00
_cell.angle_gamma   90.00
#
_symmetry.space_group_name_H-M   'P 1'
#
loop_
_entity.id
_entity.type
_entity.pdbx_description
1 polymer ?
#
loop_
_entity_poly.entity_id
_entity_poly.type
_entity_poly.pdbx_seq_one_letter_code
_entity_poly.pdbx_strand_id
1 'polypeptide(L)'
;MDTTEGLQKNILDATLRVFDQKGLKFTMDDLAKELSISKKTIYTVYDDKEALFLAMVDYIFDSIKESEQMILTDSSLSVVEKLHRILGVLPEGYQNIDLRKLYSLRDKYPKIYQKVELRLSTGWEPTIQLIEMGMAEGSIRPVPICLVK
;
A
#
# COMPACT_ATOMS: atom_id res chain seq x y z
N MET A 1 -11.22 17.96 15.56
CA MET A 1 -11.43 16.81 14.72
C MET A 1 -11.73 17.17 13.32
N ASP A 2 -11.01 16.63 12.44
CA ASP A 2 -11.10 17.08 11.08
C ASP A 2 -12.03 16.16 10.27
N THR A 3 -13.19 16.69 9.86
CA THR A 3 -14.13 15.98 9.00
C THR A 3 -13.56 15.74 7.60
N THR A 4 -12.60 16.55 7.17
CA THR A 4 -11.93 16.40 5.87
C THR A 4 -11.07 15.14 5.86
N GLU A 5 -10.31 14.88 6.91
CA GLU A 5 -9.53 13.64 7.03
C GLU A 5 -10.42 12.41 7.02
N GLY A 6 -11.53 12.46 7.73
CA GLY A 6 -12.51 11.37 7.72
C GLY A 6 -13.08 11.15 6.33
N LEU A 7 -13.41 12.20 5.61
CA LEU A 7 -13.91 12.11 4.24
C LEU A 7 -12.84 11.54 3.30
N GLN A 8 -11.60 12.02 3.39
CA GLN A 8 -10.48 11.50 2.60
C GLN A 8 -10.32 9.99 2.77
N LYS A 9 -10.28 9.54 4.02
CA LYS A 9 -10.16 8.12 4.33
C LYS A 9 -11.33 7.31 3.76
N ASN A 10 -12.55 7.78 3.95
CA ASN A 10 -13.74 7.11 3.43
C ASN A 10 -13.71 7.01 1.90
N ILE A 11 -13.26 8.05 1.22
CA ILE A 11 -13.11 8.05 -0.24
C ILE A 11 -12.06 7.01 -0.65
N LEU A 12 -10.92 6.97 0.01
CA LEU A 12 -9.86 6.02 -0.30
C LEU A 12 -10.28 4.56 -0.05
N ASP A 13 -10.94 4.30 1.07
CA ASP A 13 -11.45 2.97 1.38
C ASP A 13 -12.49 2.51 0.35
N ALA A 14 -13.40 3.39 -0.05
CA ALA A 14 -14.39 3.10 -1.08
C ALA A 14 -13.73 2.90 -2.45
N THR A 15 -12.69 3.68 -2.75
CA THR A 15 -11.93 3.54 -4.01
C THR A 15 -11.29 2.16 -4.10
N LEU A 16 -10.72 1.66 -3.01
CA LEU A 16 -10.16 0.31 -2.95
C LEU A 16 -11.22 -0.76 -3.22
N ARG A 17 -12.39 -0.64 -2.61
CA ARG A 17 -13.49 -1.59 -2.84
C ARG A 17 -13.94 -1.60 -4.30
N VAL A 18 -14.14 -0.43 -4.87
CA VAL A 18 -14.60 -0.28 -6.27
C VAL A 18 -13.51 -0.75 -7.23
N PHE A 19 -12.25 -0.43 -6.96
CA PHE A 19 -11.12 -0.90 -7.77
C PHE A 19 -11.01 -2.43 -7.73
N ASP A 20 -11.21 -3.05 -6.59
CA ASP A 20 -11.18 -4.51 -6.48
C ASP A 20 -12.28 -5.16 -7.32
N GLN A 21 -13.46 -4.55 -7.37
CA GLN A 21 -14.60 -5.06 -8.13
C GLN A 21 -14.48 -4.81 -9.64
N LYS A 22 -14.07 -3.62 -10.04
CA LYS A 22 -14.13 -3.15 -11.43
C LYS A 22 -12.77 -2.91 -12.08
N GLY A 23 -11.70 -2.93 -11.31
CA GLY A 23 -10.36 -2.59 -11.82
C GLY A 23 -10.29 -1.14 -12.27
N LEU A 24 -9.48 -0.89 -13.31
CA LEU A 24 -9.28 0.47 -13.85
C LEU A 24 -10.51 1.09 -14.50
N LYS A 25 -11.51 0.28 -14.79
CA LYS A 25 -12.73 0.73 -15.48
C LYS A 25 -13.72 1.46 -14.57
N PHE A 26 -13.46 1.48 -13.26
CA PHE A 26 -14.37 2.18 -12.36
C PHE A 26 -14.42 3.67 -12.72
N THR A 27 -15.58 4.28 -12.46
CA THR A 27 -15.82 5.70 -12.74
C THR A 27 -16.03 6.47 -11.44
N MET A 28 -15.94 7.80 -11.54
CA MET A 28 -16.26 8.66 -10.39
C MET A 28 -17.73 8.52 -9.98
N ASP A 29 -18.63 8.22 -10.93
CA ASP A 29 -20.02 7.88 -10.63
C ASP A 29 -20.14 6.62 -9.77
N ASP A 30 -19.39 5.58 -10.10
CA ASP A 30 -19.36 4.35 -9.32
C ASP A 30 -18.94 4.62 -7.87
N LEU A 31 -17.93 5.46 -7.69
CA LEU A 31 -17.42 5.83 -6.37
C LEU A 31 -18.44 6.67 -5.59
N ALA A 32 -19.09 7.61 -6.27
CA ALA A 32 -20.15 8.45 -5.67
C ALA A 32 -21.31 7.59 -5.18
N LYS A 33 -21.70 6.58 -5.96
CA LYS A 33 -22.75 5.64 -5.57
C LYS A 33 -22.34 4.80 -4.37
N GLU A 34 -21.11 4.28 -4.36
CA GLU A 34 -20.57 3.49 -3.25
C GLU A 34 -20.59 4.26 -1.92
N LEU A 35 -20.30 5.56 -2.00
CA LEU A 35 -20.25 6.44 -0.82
C LEU A 35 -21.58 7.13 -0.51
N SER A 36 -22.56 7.05 -1.41
CA SER A 36 -23.82 7.79 -1.29
C SER A 36 -23.60 9.30 -1.15
N ILE A 37 -22.65 9.83 -1.91
CA ILE A 37 -22.34 11.27 -1.98
C ILE A 37 -22.31 11.73 -3.44
N SER A 38 -22.27 13.05 -3.66
CA SER A 38 -22.16 13.59 -5.00
C SER A 38 -20.73 13.52 -5.53
N LYS A 39 -20.57 13.44 -6.86
CA LYS A 39 -19.26 13.57 -7.50
C LYS A 39 -18.61 14.90 -7.14
N LYS A 40 -19.39 15.96 -7.03
CA LYS A 40 -18.89 17.28 -6.64
C LYS A 40 -18.14 17.22 -5.31
N THR A 41 -18.69 16.49 -4.34
CA THR A 41 -18.04 16.31 -3.04
C THR A 41 -16.70 15.61 -3.18
N ILE A 42 -16.61 14.57 -4.01
CA ILE A 42 -15.34 13.87 -4.27
C ILE A 42 -14.33 14.83 -4.89
N TYR A 43 -14.74 15.62 -5.88
CA TYR A 43 -13.86 16.58 -6.56
C TYR A 43 -13.42 17.74 -5.67
N THR A 44 -14.04 17.98 -4.52
CA THR A 44 -13.51 18.94 -3.54
C THR A 44 -12.24 18.43 -2.86
N VAL A 45 -12.01 17.10 -2.86
CA VAL A 45 -10.86 16.47 -2.20
C VAL A 45 -9.80 16.05 -3.22
N TYR A 46 -10.20 15.49 -4.34
CA TYR A 46 -9.31 15.00 -5.41
C TYR A 46 -9.72 15.61 -6.75
N ASP A 47 -8.78 16.27 -7.42
CA ASP A 47 -9.06 17.04 -8.64
C ASP A 47 -9.55 16.16 -9.79
N ASP A 48 -9.05 14.93 -9.89
CA ASP A 48 -9.43 14.00 -10.94
C ASP A 48 -9.17 12.56 -10.50
N LYS A 49 -9.48 11.61 -11.38
CA LYS A 49 -9.30 10.19 -11.13
C LYS A 49 -7.82 9.81 -10.93
N GLU A 50 -6.91 10.46 -11.67
CA GLU A 50 -5.47 10.21 -11.51
C GLU A 50 -4.98 10.64 -10.13
N ALA A 51 -5.37 11.82 -9.66
CA ALA A 51 -5.03 12.30 -8.31
C ALA A 51 -5.56 11.34 -7.23
N LEU A 52 -6.78 10.85 -7.40
CA LEU A 52 -7.37 9.86 -6.50
C LEU A 52 -6.56 8.56 -6.49
N PHE A 53 -6.15 8.06 -7.66
CA PHE A 53 -5.33 6.85 -7.75
C PHE A 53 -3.96 7.02 -7.11
N LEU A 54 -3.31 8.15 -7.32
CA LEU A 54 -2.01 8.43 -6.70
C LEU A 54 -2.13 8.42 -5.17
N ALA A 55 -3.20 9.03 -4.65
CA ALA A 55 -3.48 9.03 -3.22
C ALA A 55 -3.80 7.62 -2.70
N MET A 56 -4.50 6.81 -3.47
CA MET A 56 -4.81 5.42 -3.13
C MET A 56 -3.53 4.58 -3.04
N VAL A 57 -2.60 4.76 -3.96
CA VAL A 57 -1.30 4.05 -3.92
C VAL A 57 -0.55 4.39 -2.64
N ASP A 58 -0.42 5.68 -2.32
CA ASP A 58 0.23 6.10 -1.08
C ASP A 58 -0.48 5.55 0.16
N TYR A 59 -1.80 5.57 0.16
CA TYR A 59 -2.60 5.06 1.27
C TYR A 59 -2.33 3.56 1.52
N ILE A 60 -2.26 2.76 0.45
CA ILE A 60 -1.96 1.33 0.56
C ILE A 60 -0.56 1.11 1.13
N PHE A 61 0.45 1.77 0.56
CA PHE A 61 1.83 1.59 0.99
C PHE A 61 2.07 2.14 2.40
N ASP A 62 1.45 3.25 2.77
CA ASP A 62 1.55 3.80 4.11
C ASP A 62 0.92 2.85 5.14
N SER A 63 -0.20 2.21 4.80
CA SER A 63 -0.83 1.19 5.66
C SER A 63 0.08 -0.02 5.83
N ILE A 64 0.77 -0.45 4.78
CA ILE A 64 1.77 -1.53 4.86
C ILE A 64 2.91 -1.12 5.78
N LYS A 65 3.42 0.10 5.64
CA LYS A 65 4.49 0.62 6.50
C LYS A 65 4.10 0.67 7.98
N GLU A 66 2.87 1.07 8.28
CA GLU A 66 2.36 1.06 9.64
C GLU A 66 2.33 -0.36 10.21
N SER A 67 1.86 -1.33 9.42
CA SER A 67 1.83 -2.74 9.81
C SER A 67 3.25 -3.29 10.04
N GLU A 68 4.19 -2.95 9.17
CA GLU A 68 5.60 -3.31 9.34
C GLU A 68 6.18 -2.73 10.63
N GLN A 69 5.89 -1.46 10.92
CA GLN A 69 6.38 -0.79 12.12
C GLN A 69 5.86 -1.47 13.39
N MET A 70 4.61 -1.90 13.40
CA MET A 70 4.05 -2.65 14.53
C MET A 70 4.80 -3.97 14.75
N ILE A 71 5.15 -4.67 13.68
CA ILE A 71 5.94 -5.90 13.75
C ILE A 71 7.36 -5.63 14.27
N LEU A 72 8.01 -4.60 13.73
CA LEU A 72 9.38 -4.23 14.11
C LEU A 72 9.50 -3.88 15.60
N THR A 73 8.48 -3.24 16.16
CA THR A 73 8.48 -2.80 17.56
C THR A 73 7.93 -3.84 18.53
N ASP A 74 7.48 -4.99 18.05
CA ASP A 74 6.97 -6.05 18.88
C ASP A 74 8.12 -6.86 19.52
N SER A 75 8.41 -6.58 20.78
CA SER A 75 9.50 -7.21 21.51
C SER A 75 9.27 -8.70 21.81
N SER A 76 8.04 -9.21 21.62
CA SER A 76 7.73 -10.63 21.82
C SER A 76 8.15 -11.50 20.65
N LEU A 77 8.53 -10.91 19.50
CA LEU A 77 8.90 -11.64 18.31
C LEU A 77 10.42 -11.73 18.16
N SER A 78 10.91 -12.87 17.70
CA SER A 78 12.31 -13.05 17.30
C SER A 78 12.56 -12.35 15.97
N VAL A 79 13.84 -12.18 15.61
CA VAL A 79 14.23 -11.61 14.31
C VAL A 79 13.63 -12.42 13.16
N VAL A 80 13.70 -13.75 13.22
CA VAL A 80 13.16 -14.64 12.19
C VAL A 80 11.65 -14.51 12.09
N GLU A 81 10.95 -14.46 13.23
CA GLU A 81 9.50 -14.26 13.25
C GLU A 81 9.10 -12.92 12.66
N LYS A 82 9.83 -11.85 12.98
CA LYS A 82 9.60 -10.52 12.38
C LYS A 82 9.76 -10.54 10.88
N LEU A 83 10.83 -11.18 10.37
CA LEU A 83 11.05 -11.30 8.93
C LEU A 83 9.94 -12.06 8.24
N HIS A 84 9.48 -13.18 8.80
CA HIS A 84 8.37 -13.94 8.26
C HIS A 84 7.11 -13.08 8.13
N ARG A 85 6.81 -12.31 9.15
CA ARG A 85 5.62 -11.46 9.15
C ARG A 85 5.75 -10.27 8.21
N ILE A 86 6.91 -9.61 8.16
CA ILE A 86 7.14 -8.45 7.29
C ILE A 86 7.04 -8.84 5.82
N LEU A 87 7.65 -9.97 5.43
CA LEU A 87 7.64 -10.40 4.03
C LEU A 87 6.24 -10.82 3.54
N GLY A 88 5.34 -11.16 4.46
CA GLY A 88 3.98 -11.54 4.13
C GLY A 88 2.91 -10.52 4.52
N VAL A 89 3.31 -9.34 5.03
CA VAL A 89 2.35 -8.40 5.56
C VAL A 89 1.53 -7.72 4.46
N LEU A 90 0.23 -7.94 4.54
CA LEU A 90 -0.77 -7.17 3.81
C LEU A 90 -1.84 -6.78 4.81
N PRO A 91 -2.19 -5.50 4.92
CA PRO A 91 -3.29 -5.09 5.78
C PRO A 91 -4.57 -5.83 5.42
N GLU A 92 -5.44 -6.06 6.40
CA GLU A 92 -6.61 -6.91 6.25
C GLU A 92 -7.48 -6.55 5.04
N GLY A 93 -7.66 -5.30 4.74
CA GLY A 93 -8.48 -4.87 3.59
C GLY A 93 -7.86 -5.10 2.22
N TYR A 94 -6.60 -5.54 2.14
CA TYR A 94 -5.83 -5.60 0.89
C TYR A 94 -5.40 -7.01 0.48
N GLN A 95 -5.79 -8.02 1.23
CA GLN A 95 -5.36 -9.40 1.00
C GLN A 95 -5.80 -9.97 -0.35
N ASN A 96 -6.87 -9.43 -0.91
CA ASN A 96 -7.43 -9.89 -2.18
C ASN A 96 -7.06 -9.00 -3.38
N ILE A 97 -6.17 -8.03 -3.20
CA ILE A 97 -5.76 -7.15 -4.30
C ILE A 97 -4.90 -7.95 -5.29
N ASP A 98 -5.33 -7.97 -6.54
CA ASP A 98 -4.55 -8.57 -7.62
C ASP A 98 -3.49 -7.59 -8.12
N LEU A 99 -2.25 -7.78 -7.68
CA LEU A 99 -1.14 -6.93 -8.05
C LEU A 99 -0.86 -6.92 -9.56
N ARG A 100 -1.31 -7.96 -10.29
CA ARG A 100 -1.17 -7.99 -11.75
C ARG A 100 -1.97 -6.88 -12.42
N LYS A 101 -3.04 -6.41 -11.80
CA LYS A 101 -3.82 -5.27 -12.28
C LYS A 101 -2.99 -3.99 -12.31
N LEU A 102 -1.95 -3.89 -11.49
CA LEU A 102 -1.08 -2.72 -11.46
C LEU A 102 -0.23 -2.61 -12.73
N TYR A 103 0.11 -3.72 -13.37
CA TYR A 103 0.83 -3.69 -14.65
C TYR A 103 0.02 -3.04 -15.76
N SER A 104 -1.30 -3.15 -15.71
CA SER A 104 -2.16 -2.51 -16.71
C SER A 104 -2.16 -0.99 -16.63
N LEU A 105 -1.67 -0.43 -15.50
CA LEU A 105 -1.51 1.01 -15.34
C LEU A 105 -0.39 1.60 -16.19
N ARG A 106 0.59 0.78 -16.58
CA ARG A 106 1.81 1.24 -17.25
C ARG A 106 1.54 2.10 -18.49
N ASP A 107 0.62 1.66 -19.31
CA ASP A 107 0.33 2.32 -20.59
C ASP A 107 -0.67 3.46 -20.43
N LYS A 108 -1.68 3.26 -19.60
CA LYS A 108 -2.79 4.22 -19.45
C LYS A 108 -2.50 5.30 -18.40
N TYR A 109 -1.82 4.95 -17.34
CA TYR A 109 -1.51 5.85 -16.23
C TYR A 109 -0.05 5.74 -15.82
N PRO A 110 0.88 6.22 -16.66
CA PRO A 110 2.32 6.02 -16.43
C PRO A 110 2.82 6.64 -15.12
N LYS A 111 2.23 7.76 -14.67
CA LYS A 111 2.62 8.39 -13.40
C LYS A 111 2.27 7.51 -12.19
N ILE A 112 1.13 6.85 -12.25
CA ILE A 112 0.69 5.93 -11.19
C ILE A 112 1.62 4.72 -11.16
N TYR A 113 1.92 4.17 -12.32
CA TYR A 113 2.86 3.06 -12.44
C TYR A 113 4.24 3.41 -11.87
N GLN A 114 4.77 4.59 -12.21
CA GLN A 114 6.04 5.09 -11.69
C GLN A 114 6.03 5.21 -10.17
N LYS A 115 4.93 5.68 -9.59
CA LYS A 115 4.78 5.76 -8.14
C LYS A 115 4.80 4.38 -7.50
N VAL A 116 4.09 3.42 -8.08
CA VAL A 116 4.10 2.02 -7.60
C VAL A 116 5.51 1.45 -7.64
N GLU A 117 6.23 1.61 -8.76
CA GLU A 117 7.63 1.17 -8.87
C GLU A 117 8.51 1.78 -7.79
N LEU A 118 8.38 3.09 -7.60
CA LEU A 118 9.17 3.80 -6.59
C LEU A 118 8.88 3.24 -5.18
N ARG A 119 7.62 3.06 -4.85
CA ARG A 119 7.23 2.54 -3.53
C ARG A 119 7.68 1.09 -3.33
N LEU A 120 7.66 0.27 -4.38
CA LEU A 120 8.14 -1.11 -4.31
C LEU A 120 9.66 -1.23 -4.21
N SER A 121 10.40 -0.28 -4.79
CA SER A 121 11.87 -0.31 -4.80
C SER A 121 12.52 0.42 -3.63
N THR A 122 11.75 1.10 -2.81
CA THR A 122 12.24 1.87 -1.65
C THR A 122 11.68 1.32 -0.35
N GLY A 123 12.25 1.77 0.79
CA GLY A 123 11.74 1.41 2.09
C GLY A 123 12.14 0.02 2.57
N TRP A 124 13.22 -0.54 2.02
CA TRP A 124 13.76 -1.85 2.39
C TRP A 124 14.67 -1.81 3.62
N GLU A 125 15.04 -0.62 4.10
CA GLU A 125 16.02 -0.44 5.16
C GLU A 125 15.69 -1.23 6.44
N PRO A 126 14.45 -1.21 6.98
CA PRO A 126 14.13 -1.99 8.17
C PRO A 126 14.25 -3.51 7.94
N THR A 127 13.84 -3.99 6.77
CA THR A 127 13.96 -5.41 6.42
C THR A 127 15.42 -5.83 6.32
N ILE A 128 16.24 -5.01 5.69
CA ILE A 128 17.70 -5.25 5.59
C ILE A 128 18.32 -5.28 6.96
N GLN A 129 17.97 -4.35 7.85
CA GLN A 129 18.48 -4.33 9.23
C GLN A 129 18.14 -5.62 9.98
N LEU A 130 16.90 -6.13 9.82
CA LEU A 130 16.52 -7.40 10.43
C LEU A 130 17.36 -8.58 9.91
N ILE A 131 17.63 -8.62 8.61
CA ILE A 131 18.45 -9.65 8.01
C ILE A 131 19.87 -9.58 8.56
N GLU A 132 20.44 -8.37 8.64
CA GLU A 132 21.78 -8.15 9.21
C GLU A 132 21.85 -8.58 10.68
N MET A 133 20.83 -8.23 11.47
CA MET A 133 20.72 -8.67 12.86
C MET A 133 20.67 -10.21 12.97
N GLY A 134 19.87 -10.84 12.10
CA GLY A 134 19.75 -12.30 12.08
C GLY A 134 21.04 -12.99 11.70
N MET A 135 21.81 -12.43 10.75
CA MET A 135 23.13 -12.93 10.40
C MET A 135 24.12 -12.77 11.56
N ALA A 136 24.10 -11.63 12.24
CA ALA A 136 25.00 -11.34 13.36
C ALA A 136 24.74 -12.26 14.56
N GLU A 137 23.48 -12.58 14.85
CA GLU A 137 23.13 -13.48 15.96
C GLU A 137 23.14 -14.96 15.58
N GLY A 138 23.36 -15.29 14.31
CA GLY A 138 23.46 -16.67 13.84
C GLY A 138 22.13 -17.34 13.52
N SER A 139 21.00 -16.64 13.61
CA SER A 139 19.68 -17.20 13.28
C SER A 139 19.42 -17.25 11.77
N ILE A 140 20.19 -16.51 11.00
CA ILE A 140 20.13 -16.49 9.54
C ILE A 140 21.53 -16.78 9.01
N ARG A 141 21.62 -17.65 7.99
CA ARG A 141 22.89 -17.90 7.31
C ARG A 141 23.35 -16.64 6.57
N PRO A 142 24.67 -16.42 6.38
CA PRO A 142 25.15 -15.27 5.62
C PRO A 142 24.57 -15.26 4.21
N VAL A 143 24.00 -14.12 3.81
CA VAL A 143 23.44 -13.89 2.47
C VAL A 143 23.92 -12.53 1.97
N PRO A 144 24.21 -12.39 0.66
CA PRO A 144 24.56 -11.09 0.09
C PRO A 144 23.32 -10.18 0.10
N ILE A 145 23.42 -9.05 0.78
CA ILE A 145 22.30 -8.09 0.90
C ILE A 145 21.84 -7.57 -0.47
N CYS A 146 22.75 -7.43 -1.43
CA CYS A 146 22.38 -6.97 -2.77
C CYS A 146 21.41 -7.91 -3.50
N LEU A 147 21.25 -9.15 -3.06
CA LEU A 147 20.30 -10.10 -3.65
C LEU A 147 18.91 -10.05 -3.00
N VAL A 148 18.75 -9.26 -1.93
CA VAL A 148 17.48 -9.17 -1.19
C VAL A 148 16.52 -8.17 -1.85
N LYS A 149 17.01 -7.11 -2.48
CA LYS A 149 16.21 -6.04 -3.10
C LYS A 149 15.61 -6.46 -4.42
#